data_e6e9b38669c11d5e704336ffe0a02ebb
#
_entry.id   e6e9b38669c11d5e704336ffe0a02ebb
#
_cell.length_a   1.000
_cell.length_b   1.000
_cell.length_c   1.000
_cell.angle_alpha   90.00
_cell.angle_beta   90.00
_cell.angle_gamma   90.00
#
_symmetry.space_group_name_H-M   'P 1'
#
loop_
_entity.id
_entity.type
_entity.pdbx_description
1 polymer ?
#
loop_
_entity_poly.entity_id
_entity_poly.type
_entity_poly.pdbx_seq_one_letter_code
_entity_poly.pdbx_strand_id
1 'polypeptide(L)'
;MSRVLIVIDMQDDFVTGSLGSKEARAIVPNVQAKIKEYADRGDRIIFTRDTHEENYLDTAEGKKLPVIHCIKGRDGWQIIPELEVEGCEYIDKPTFGWLNWSGFGEHDEIELVGVCTDICVVSNALILKAMYPDAVISVDAGCCAGVTPEKHEAALETMKSCQIDVWGE
;
A
#
# COMPACT_ATOMS: atom_id res chain seq x y z
N MET A 1 -22.03 -5.07 -5.42
CA MET A 1 -20.89 -5.17 -4.49
C MET A 1 -19.72 -5.78 -5.22
N SER A 2 -18.61 -5.09 -5.28
CA SER A 2 -17.38 -5.61 -5.88
C SER A 2 -16.27 -5.73 -4.82
N ARG A 3 -15.23 -6.50 -5.17
CA ARG A 3 -14.06 -6.66 -4.33
C ARG A 3 -12.86 -6.03 -5.02
N VAL A 4 -12.09 -5.30 -4.25
CA VAL A 4 -10.89 -4.62 -4.75
C VAL A 4 -9.73 -4.87 -3.81
N LEU A 5 -8.59 -5.26 -4.36
CA LEU A 5 -7.33 -5.31 -3.63
C LEU A 5 -6.48 -4.10 -4.02
N ILE A 6 -6.02 -3.36 -3.04
CA ILE A 6 -5.06 -2.27 -3.23
C ILE A 6 -3.73 -2.70 -2.63
N VAL A 7 -2.72 -2.85 -3.48
CA VAL A 7 -1.36 -3.21 -3.10
C VAL A 7 -0.55 -1.93 -3.01
N ILE A 8 -0.21 -1.53 -1.79
CA ILE A 8 0.41 -0.24 -1.47
C ILE A 8 1.93 -0.36 -1.56
N ASP A 9 2.51 0.36 -2.52
CA ASP A 9 3.95 0.68 -2.61
C ASP A 9 4.91 -0.52 -2.50
N MET A 10 4.53 -1.66 -3.05
CA MET A 10 5.41 -2.84 -3.08
C MET A 10 6.45 -2.71 -4.20
N GLN A 11 7.23 -1.65 -4.09
CA GLN A 11 8.27 -1.25 -5.02
C GLN A 11 9.64 -1.75 -4.57
N ASP A 12 10.57 -1.85 -5.51
CA ASP A 12 11.90 -2.37 -5.25
C ASP A 12 12.61 -1.62 -4.11
N ASP A 13 12.55 -0.28 -4.10
CA ASP A 13 13.20 0.53 -3.05
C ASP A 13 12.65 0.26 -1.64
N PHE A 14 11.39 -0.15 -1.51
CA PHE A 14 10.79 -0.48 -0.21
C PHE A 14 10.96 -1.94 0.21
N VAL A 15 11.41 -2.79 -0.68
CA VAL A 15 11.59 -4.23 -0.40
C VAL A 15 13.06 -4.56 -0.25
N THR A 16 13.87 -4.34 -1.28
CA THR A 16 15.29 -4.67 -1.32
C THR A 16 16.22 -3.47 -1.50
N GLY A 17 15.68 -2.32 -1.89
CA GLY A 17 16.43 -1.11 -2.22
C GLY A 17 16.71 -0.22 -1.01
N SER A 18 16.81 1.08 -1.25
CA SER A 18 17.31 2.08 -0.29
C SER A 18 16.52 2.17 1.01
N LEU A 19 15.23 1.88 1.00
CA LEU A 19 14.35 1.84 2.18
C LEU A 19 13.82 0.43 2.46
N GLY A 20 14.46 -0.59 1.92
CA GLY A 20 14.10 -1.98 2.15
C GLY A 20 14.29 -2.41 3.60
N SER A 21 13.51 -3.43 4.01
CA SER A 21 13.58 -3.99 5.35
C SER A 21 13.34 -5.50 5.31
N LYS A 22 13.80 -6.20 6.35
CA LYS A 22 13.53 -7.64 6.48
C LYS A 22 12.03 -7.91 6.61
N GLU A 23 11.30 -7.01 7.27
CA GLU A 23 9.85 -7.11 7.45
C GLU A 23 9.12 -7.00 6.11
N ALA A 24 9.51 -6.05 5.26
CA ALA A 24 8.94 -5.89 3.93
C ALA A 24 9.24 -7.12 3.04
N ARG A 25 10.45 -7.65 3.10
CA ARG A 25 10.79 -8.87 2.37
C ARG A 25 10.00 -10.08 2.86
N ALA A 26 9.77 -10.17 4.16
CA ALA A 26 9.06 -11.29 4.76
C ALA A 26 7.61 -11.41 4.32
N ILE A 27 6.94 -10.31 4.00
CA ILE A 27 5.53 -10.34 3.58
C ILE A 27 5.33 -10.65 2.09
N VAL A 28 6.38 -10.61 1.28
CA VAL A 28 6.26 -10.79 -0.18
C VAL A 28 5.51 -12.07 -0.56
N PRO A 29 5.79 -13.26 0.01
CA PRO A 29 5.03 -14.46 -0.32
C PRO A 29 3.55 -14.35 0.03
N ASN A 30 3.21 -13.71 1.14
CA ASN A 30 1.81 -13.51 1.56
C ASN A 30 1.08 -12.55 0.62
N VAL A 31 1.72 -11.46 0.23
CA VAL A 31 1.17 -10.51 -0.73
C VAL A 31 0.96 -11.18 -2.09
N GLN A 32 1.92 -11.97 -2.53
CA GLN A 32 1.82 -12.72 -3.77
C GLN A 32 0.62 -13.69 -3.75
N ALA A 33 0.44 -14.41 -2.66
CA ALA A 33 -0.71 -15.32 -2.50
C ALA A 33 -2.04 -14.56 -2.51
N LYS A 34 -2.09 -13.40 -1.86
CA LYS A 34 -3.27 -12.52 -1.84
C LYS A 34 -3.61 -12.02 -3.24
N ILE A 35 -2.62 -11.53 -3.99
CA ILE A 35 -2.81 -11.08 -5.37
C ILE A 35 -3.35 -12.23 -6.23
N LYS A 36 -2.78 -13.43 -6.10
CA LYS A 36 -3.26 -14.60 -6.83
C LYS A 36 -4.71 -14.92 -6.51
N GLU A 37 -5.09 -14.86 -5.24
CA GLU A 37 -6.47 -15.10 -4.81
C GLU A 37 -7.45 -14.15 -5.50
N TYR A 38 -7.14 -12.85 -5.55
CA TYR A 38 -7.98 -11.85 -6.20
C TYR A 38 -7.99 -12.04 -7.72
N ALA A 39 -6.84 -12.31 -8.33
CA ALA A 39 -6.74 -12.56 -9.78
C ALA A 39 -7.54 -13.79 -10.22
N ASP A 40 -7.46 -14.88 -9.47
CA ASP A 40 -8.18 -16.13 -9.79
C ASP A 40 -9.70 -15.93 -9.74
N ARG A 41 -10.20 -14.99 -8.95
CA ARG A 41 -11.63 -14.63 -8.90
C ARG A 41 -12.03 -13.61 -9.95
N GLY A 42 -11.07 -12.98 -10.63
CA GLY A 42 -11.33 -11.88 -11.55
C GLY A 42 -11.66 -10.56 -10.86
N ASP A 43 -11.28 -10.42 -9.59
CA ASP A 43 -11.50 -9.21 -8.81
C ASP A 43 -10.53 -8.10 -9.25
N ARG A 44 -10.88 -6.85 -8.95
CA ARG A 44 -10.09 -5.67 -9.29
C ARG A 44 -8.81 -5.60 -8.45
N ILE A 45 -7.67 -5.32 -9.07
CA ILE A 45 -6.38 -5.17 -8.40
C ILE A 45 -5.76 -3.84 -8.81
N ILE A 46 -5.40 -3.03 -7.81
CA ILE A 46 -4.75 -1.74 -7.99
C ILE A 46 -3.40 -1.76 -7.28
N PHE A 47 -2.34 -1.37 -7.97
CA PHE A 47 -1.04 -1.13 -7.37
C PHE A 47 -0.81 0.38 -7.22
N THR A 48 -0.40 0.84 -6.04
CA THR A 48 0.12 2.18 -5.91
C THR A 48 1.64 2.17 -6.00
N ARG A 49 2.19 3.25 -6.54
CA ARG A 49 3.62 3.50 -6.56
C ARG A 49 3.88 4.87 -5.94
N ASP A 50 4.63 4.89 -4.85
CA ASP A 50 5.18 6.13 -4.31
C ASP A 50 6.09 6.73 -5.40
N THR A 51 5.89 7.99 -5.76
CA THR A 51 6.51 8.55 -6.97
C THR A 51 7.11 9.92 -6.66
N HIS A 52 8.43 10.00 -6.76
CA HIS A 52 9.18 11.22 -6.53
C HIS A 52 9.93 11.65 -7.79
N GLU A 53 10.23 12.94 -7.86
CA GLU A 53 11.05 13.52 -8.90
C GLU A 53 12.50 13.71 -8.43
N GLU A 54 13.37 14.12 -9.33
CA GLU A 54 14.81 14.28 -9.05
C GLU A 54 15.09 15.32 -7.92
N ASN A 55 14.17 16.24 -7.66
CA ASN A 55 14.29 17.23 -6.60
C ASN A 55 13.79 16.76 -5.23
N TYR A 56 13.64 15.46 -5.03
CA TYR A 56 13.06 14.88 -3.79
C TYR A 56 13.67 15.49 -2.52
N LEU A 57 15.01 15.65 -2.46
CA LEU A 57 15.70 16.18 -1.29
C LEU A 57 15.33 17.64 -0.97
N ASP A 58 14.79 18.38 -1.92
CA ASP A 58 14.34 19.75 -1.73
C ASP A 58 12.89 19.84 -1.24
N THR A 59 12.18 18.73 -1.26
CA THR A 59 10.79 18.67 -0.78
C THR A 59 10.73 18.63 0.75
N ALA A 60 9.56 18.96 1.31
CA ALA A 60 9.33 18.85 2.75
C ALA A 60 9.53 17.43 3.25
N GLU A 61 9.08 16.44 2.49
CA GLU A 61 9.29 15.02 2.82
C GLU A 61 10.78 14.66 2.80
N GLY A 62 11.50 15.05 1.75
CA GLY A 62 12.92 14.75 1.60
C GLY A 62 13.80 15.42 2.65
N LYS A 63 13.38 16.54 3.19
CA LYS A 63 14.09 17.22 4.31
C LYS A 63 13.96 16.42 5.61
N LYS A 64 12.85 15.72 5.82
CA LYS A 64 12.61 14.90 7.01
C LYS A 64 13.13 13.48 6.86
N LEU A 65 13.16 12.96 5.63
CA LEU A 65 13.69 11.65 5.29
C LEU A 65 14.66 11.81 4.11
N PRO A 66 15.92 12.19 4.34
CA PRO A 66 16.88 12.50 3.27
C PRO A 66 17.47 11.23 2.63
N VAL A 67 16.62 10.32 2.18
CA VAL A 67 16.97 9.10 1.48
C VAL A 67 16.27 9.11 0.13
N ILE A 68 17.03 9.24 -0.95
CA ILE A 68 16.48 9.20 -2.31
C ILE A 68 15.88 7.83 -2.56
N HIS A 69 14.63 7.79 -2.99
CA HIS A 69 13.91 6.56 -3.30
C HIS A 69 12.75 6.84 -4.26
N CYS A 70 12.32 5.79 -4.95
CA CYS A 70 11.15 5.79 -5.83
C CYS A 70 11.12 6.97 -6.81
N ILE A 71 12.27 7.28 -7.39
CA ILE A 71 12.36 8.30 -8.45
C ILE A 71 11.73 7.74 -9.72
N LYS A 72 10.76 8.47 -10.25
CA LYS A 72 9.97 8.05 -11.41
C LYS A 72 10.86 7.57 -12.56
N GLY A 73 10.55 6.40 -13.07
CA GLY A 73 11.26 5.78 -14.20
C GLY A 73 12.54 5.03 -13.85
N ARG A 74 13.01 5.09 -12.60
CA ARG A 74 14.17 4.31 -12.16
C ARG A 74 13.75 2.91 -11.69
N ASP A 75 14.72 1.99 -11.61
CA ASP A 75 14.47 0.61 -11.20
C ASP A 75 13.83 0.51 -9.81
N GLY A 76 14.29 1.32 -8.85
CA GLY A 76 13.75 1.33 -7.49
C GLY A 76 12.28 1.73 -7.36
N TRP A 77 11.77 2.45 -8.33
CA TRP A 77 10.37 2.86 -8.41
C TRP A 77 9.44 1.74 -8.91
N GLN A 78 9.96 0.76 -9.61
CA GLN A 78 9.15 -0.33 -10.18
C GLN A 78 8.57 -1.24 -9.09
N ILE A 79 7.38 -1.75 -9.33
CA ILE A 79 6.82 -2.84 -8.52
C ILE A 79 7.74 -4.05 -8.64
N ILE A 80 7.97 -4.76 -7.53
CA ILE A 80 8.82 -5.96 -7.57
C ILE A 80 8.21 -7.00 -8.54
N PRO A 81 9.04 -7.64 -9.39
CA PRO A 81 8.53 -8.52 -10.46
C PRO A 81 7.64 -9.67 -9.97
N GLU A 82 7.90 -10.19 -8.78
CA GLU A 82 7.16 -11.31 -8.20
C GLU A 82 5.67 -11.01 -7.98
N LEU A 83 5.30 -9.73 -7.92
CA LEU A 83 3.92 -9.31 -7.63
C LEU A 83 3.16 -8.86 -8.89
N GLU A 84 3.82 -8.68 -10.01
CA GLU A 84 3.17 -8.20 -11.22
C GLU A 84 2.11 -9.19 -11.73
N VAL A 85 0.98 -8.66 -12.17
CA VAL A 85 -0.12 -9.43 -12.74
C VAL A 85 -0.74 -8.64 -13.90
N GLU A 86 -1.16 -9.35 -14.94
CA GLU A 86 -1.84 -8.73 -16.09
C GLU A 86 -3.22 -8.19 -15.69
N GLY A 87 -3.61 -7.07 -16.30
CA GLY A 87 -4.92 -6.47 -16.09
C GLY A 87 -5.08 -5.67 -14.82
N CYS A 88 -4.00 -5.43 -14.07
CA CYS A 88 -4.02 -4.57 -12.91
C CYS A 88 -3.95 -3.08 -13.30
N GLU A 89 -4.34 -2.21 -12.36
CA GLU A 89 -4.26 -0.77 -12.50
C GLU A 89 -3.07 -0.24 -11.70
N TYR A 90 -2.50 0.87 -12.15
CA TYR A 90 -1.40 1.55 -11.44
C TYR A 90 -1.80 2.97 -11.09
N ILE A 91 -1.51 3.37 -9.86
CA ILE A 91 -1.68 4.76 -9.38
C ILE A 91 -0.33 5.25 -8.90
N ASP A 92 0.18 6.30 -9.55
CA ASP A 92 1.42 6.96 -9.15
C ASP A 92 1.07 8.13 -8.23
N LYS A 93 1.40 8.00 -6.95
CA LYS A 93 1.05 9.00 -5.94
C LYS A 93 2.30 9.75 -5.47
N PRO A 94 2.24 11.10 -5.41
CA PRO A 94 3.39 11.91 -4.98
C PRO A 94 3.48 12.08 -3.46
N THR A 95 2.50 11.59 -2.72
CA THR A 95 2.38 11.72 -1.26
C THR A 95 1.96 10.39 -0.64
N PHE A 96 1.99 10.29 0.69
CA PHE A 96 1.66 9.06 1.39
C PHE A 96 0.25 8.57 1.07
N GLY A 97 -0.75 9.44 1.22
CA GLY A 97 -2.13 9.15 0.86
C GLY A 97 -2.47 9.66 -0.53
N TRP A 98 -3.41 8.98 -1.20
CA TRP A 98 -3.94 9.39 -2.50
C TRP A 98 -5.33 9.98 -2.31
N LEU A 99 -5.55 11.20 -2.79
CA LEU A 99 -6.83 11.89 -2.59
C LEU A 99 -7.85 11.67 -3.71
N ASN A 100 -7.43 11.11 -4.84
CA ASN A 100 -8.28 10.99 -6.02
C ASN A 100 -8.80 9.56 -6.25
N TRP A 101 -9.06 8.83 -5.17
CA TRP A 101 -9.67 7.51 -5.27
C TRP A 101 -11.04 7.62 -5.96
N SER A 102 -11.31 6.74 -6.91
CA SER A 102 -12.56 6.73 -7.68
C SER A 102 -12.89 5.33 -8.17
N GLY A 103 -14.14 5.14 -8.60
CA GLY A 103 -14.58 3.87 -9.16
C GLY A 103 -14.92 2.82 -8.10
N PHE A 104 -15.24 3.25 -6.89
CA PHE A 104 -15.72 2.38 -5.82
C PHE A 104 -17.21 2.67 -5.53
N GLY A 105 -17.93 1.62 -5.16
CA GLY A 105 -19.31 1.72 -4.70
C GLY A 105 -19.40 1.81 -3.17
N GLU A 106 -20.55 2.27 -2.69
CA GLU A 106 -20.80 2.45 -1.26
C GLU A 106 -20.75 1.15 -0.44
N HIS A 107 -20.91 0.01 -1.10
CA HIS A 107 -20.93 -1.29 -0.45
C HIS A 107 -19.83 -2.23 -0.95
N ASP A 108 -18.81 -1.68 -1.57
CA ASP A 108 -17.69 -2.48 -2.02
C ASP A 108 -16.84 -2.99 -0.84
N GLU A 109 -16.13 -4.08 -1.06
CA GLU A 109 -15.11 -4.58 -0.15
C GLU A 109 -13.74 -4.16 -0.68
N ILE A 110 -13.04 -3.31 0.07
CA ILE A 110 -11.73 -2.76 -0.32
C ILE A 110 -10.69 -3.23 0.69
N GLU A 111 -9.78 -4.10 0.25
CA GLU A 111 -8.70 -4.61 1.11
C GLU A 111 -7.38 -3.97 0.71
N LEU A 112 -6.62 -3.51 1.72
CA LEU A 112 -5.29 -2.94 1.53
C LEU A 112 -4.22 -3.89 2.08
N VAL A 113 -3.14 -4.01 1.33
CA VAL A 113 -1.92 -4.72 1.72
C VAL A 113 -0.71 -3.89 1.31
N GLY A 114 0.46 -4.18 1.83
CA GLY A 114 1.71 -3.54 1.41
C GLY A 114 2.44 -2.78 2.50
N VAL A 115 3.11 -1.70 2.11
CA VAL A 115 4.04 -0.96 2.98
C VAL A 115 3.91 0.56 2.84
N CYS A 116 4.26 1.32 3.88
CA CYS A 116 4.43 0.82 5.26
C CYS A 116 3.09 0.90 5.98
N THR A 117 2.81 -0.04 6.86
CA THR A 117 1.55 -0.10 7.62
C THR A 117 1.25 1.24 8.29
N ASP A 118 2.25 1.85 8.90
CA ASP A 118 2.17 3.09 9.68
C ASP A 118 2.28 4.36 8.86
N ILE A 119 2.43 4.27 7.54
CA ILE A 119 2.57 5.44 6.67
C ILE A 119 1.55 5.39 5.52
N CYS A 120 1.90 4.77 4.40
CA CYS A 120 1.06 4.79 3.20
C CYS A 120 -0.18 3.91 3.35
N VAL A 121 -0.10 2.79 4.05
CA VAL A 121 -1.26 1.91 4.26
C VAL A 121 -2.30 2.60 5.13
N VAL A 122 -1.94 3.05 6.33
CA VAL A 122 -2.90 3.73 7.23
C VAL A 122 -3.45 5.00 6.62
N SER A 123 -2.61 5.79 5.94
CA SER A 123 -3.06 7.02 5.27
C SER A 123 -4.16 6.75 4.26
N ASN A 124 -3.98 5.77 3.39
CA ASN A 124 -4.97 5.43 2.37
C ASN A 124 -6.21 4.74 2.94
N ALA A 125 -6.04 3.88 3.95
CA ALA A 125 -7.16 3.24 4.62
C ALA A 125 -8.10 4.27 5.26
N LEU A 126 -7.56 5.28 5.93
CA LEU A 126 -8.36 6.35 6.55
C LEU A 126 -9.03 7.24 5.51
N ILE A 127 -8.33 7.58 4.44
CA ILE A 127 -8.90 8.37 3.33
C ILE A 127 -10.06 7.61 2.68
N LEU A 128 -9.86 6.33 2.36
CA LEU A 128 -10.91 5.50 1.77
C LEU A 128 -12.11 5.37 2.71
N LYS A 129 -11.88 5.19 4.00
CA LYS A 129 -12.96 5.13 5.00
C LYS A 129 -13.76 6.43 5.06
N ALA A 130 -13.10 7.58 4.90
CA ALA A 130 -13.77 8.88 4.88
C ALA A 130 -14.55 9.11 3.58
N MET A 131 -14.01 8.66 2.44
CA MET A 131 -14.64 8.83 1.13
C MET A 131 -15.80 7.85 0.91
N TYR A 132 -15.69 6.64 1.44
CA TYR A 132 -16.67 5.56 1.24
C TYR A 132 -17.04 4.96 2.61
N PRO A 133 -17.79 5.72 3.45
CA PRO A 133 -18.03 5.34 4.84
C PRO A 133 -18.81 4.03 5.01
N ASP A 134 -19.62 3.65 4.02
CA ASP A 134 -20.41 2.42 4.05
C ASP A 134 -19.74 1.24 3.34
N ALA A 135 -18.60 1.45 2.69
CA ALA A 135 -17.79 0.37 2.15
C ALA A 135 -17.07 -0.39 3.29
N VAL A 136 -16.80 -1.66 3.06
CA VAL A 136 -15.98 -2.47 3.97
C VAL A 136 -14.52 -2.21 3.64
N ILE A 137 -13.85 -1.45 4.50
CA ILE A 137 -12.40 -1.21 4.37
C ILE A 137 -11.68 -2.17 5.30
N SER A 138 -10.75 -2.94 4.77
CA SER A 138 -9.99 -3.92 5.55
C SER A 138 -8.50 -3.88 5.22
N VAL A 139 -7.70 -4.37 6.16
CA VAL A 139 -6.25 -4.51 6.03
C VAL A 139 -5.85 -5.90 6.49
N ASP A 140 -5.05 -6.60 5.70
CA ASP A 140 -4.46 -7.88 6.11
C ASP A 140 -3.10 -7.63 6.76
N ALA A 141 -3.05 -7.78 8.07
CA ALA A 141 -1.83 -7.53 8.86
C ALA A 141 -0.67 -8.43 8.45
N GLY A 142 -0.95 -9.67 8.02
CA GLY A 142 0.06 -10.61 7.53
C GLY A 142 0.61 -10.26 6.14
N CYS A 143 -0.02 -9.32 5.46
CA CYS A 143 0.40 -8.79 4.16
C CYS A 143 0.88 -7.35 4.25
N CYS A 144 1.14 -6.84 5.44
CA CYS A 144 1.65 -5.48 5.68
C CYS A 144 2.92 -5.52 6.52
N ALA A 145 3.77 -4.52 6.33
CA ALA A 145 4.95 -4.31 7.15
C ALA A 145 5.11 -2.82 7.47
N GLY A 146 5.40 -2.49 8.72
CA GLY A 146 5.67 -1.13 9.15
C GLY A 146 7.16 -0.80 9.13
N VAL A 147 7.49 0.43 9.46
CA VAL A 147 8.90 0.86 9.62
C VAL A 147 9.58 0.03 10.72
N THR A 148 8.84 -0.27 11.78
CA THR A 148 9.22 -1.21 12.83
C THR A 148 8.02 -2.08 13.20
N PRO A 149 8.22 -3.25 13.85
CA PRO A 149 7.09 -4.05 14.33
C PRO A 149 6.16 -3.27 15.28
N GLU A 150 6.70 -2.41 16.13
CA GLU A 150 5.93 -1.61 17.09
C GLU A 150 5.05 -0.57 16.37
N LYS A 151 5.59 0.07 15.33
CA LYS A 151 4.83 1.03 14.51
C LYS A 151 3.74 0.34 13.70
N HIS A 152 4.02 -0.85 13.19
CA HIS A 152 3.03 -1.70 12.52
C HIS A 152 1.84 -1.96 13.44
N GLU A 153 2.09 -2.46 14.65
CA GLU A 153 1.03 -2.74 15.63
C GLU A 153 0.25 -1.48 16.02
N ALA A 154 0.95 -0.35 16.24
CA ALA A 154 0.30 0.91 16.57
C ALA A 154 -0.66 1.37 15.47
N ALA A 155 -0.27 1.24 14.22
CA ALA A 155 -1.11 1.58 13.07
C ALA A 155 -2.34 0.67 12.98
N LEU A 156 -2.18 -0.64 13.19
CA LEU A 156 -3.29 -1.58 13.19
C LEU A 156 -4.31 -1.23 14.29
N GLU A 157 -3.85 -0.90 15.49
CA GLU A 157 -4.73 -0.50 16.59
C GLU A 157 -5.50 0.80 16.26
N THR A 158 -4.83 1.77 15.64
CA THR A 158 -5.48 3.00 15.18
C THR A 158 -6.55 2.70 14.12
N MET A 159 -6.26 1.85 13.17
CA MET A 159 -7.22 1.47 12.14
C MET A 159 -8.44 0.77 12.72
N LYS A 160 -8.26 -0.11 13.68
CA LYS A 160 -9.39 -0.74 14.41
C LYS A 160 -10.29 0.29 15.07
N SER A 161 -9.70 1.30 15.71
CA SER A 161 -10.47 2.41 16.33
C SER A 161 -11.28 3.18 15.30
N CYS A 162 -10.79 3.28 14.07
CA CYS A 162 -11.45 3.95 12.96
C CYS A 162 -12.40 3.04 12.17
N GLN A 163 -12.72 1.86 12.71
CA GLN A 163 -13.67 0.90 12.11
C GLN A 163 -13.18 0.32 10.78
N ILE A 164 -11.89 0.18 10.65
CA ILE A 164 -11.26 -0.58 9.57
C ILE A 164 -11.05 -2.00 10.08
N ASP A 165 -11.51 -2.99 9.32
CA ASP A 165 -11.35 -4.39 9.70
C ASP A 165 -9.89 -4.83 9.52
N VAL A 166 -9.35 -5.50 10.52
CA VAL A 166 -7.96 -6.00 10.48
C VAL A 166 -7.97 -7.52 10.58
N TRP A 167 -7.38 -8.15 9.57
CA TRP A 167 -7.23 -9.60 9.48
C TRP A 167 -5.76 -10.00 9.67
N GLY A 168 -5.49 -11.29 9.82
CA GLY A 168 -4.15 -11.85 9.70
C GLY A 168 -3.16 -11.48 10.81
N GLU A 169 -3.64 -11.08 11.97
CA GLU A 169 -2.78 -10.82 13.13
C GLU A 169 -2.18 -12.10 13.71
#